data_1c9cd229ab700612f4f1b4ea56318027
#
_entry.id   1c9cd229ab700612f4f1b4ea56318027
#
_cell.length_a   1.000
_cell.length_b   1.000
_cell.length_c   1.000
_cell.angle_alpha   90.00
_cell.angle_beta   90.00
_cell.angle_gamma   90.00
#
_symmetry.space_group_name_H-M   'P 1'
#
loop_
_entity.id
_entity.type
_entity.pdbx_description
1 polymer ?
#
loop_
_entity_poly.entity_id
_entity_poly.type
_entity_poly.pdbx_seq_one_letter_code
_entity_poly.pdbx_strand_id
1 'polypeptide(L)'
;MSQIQITNLSFRHPGQTDYIFKNVNLTLDTDWKLGLIGRNGSGKTTLLKLLLGEYESNNAIGKNVEFEYFPFEIKDEDVMTMDIAYDIIPNLEEWKVFKELNLIQMDADILYRKFSSLSGGEKVKFLLICAFLKENKFLLIDEPTNHIDEKSKETLSSYLKKKKGFILVSHDRKILNEVVDHILYI
;
A
#
# COMPACT_ATOMS: atom_id res chain seq x y z
N MET A 1 0.55 -8.84 -18.70
CA MET A 1 -0.43 -8.48 -17.67
C MET A 1 -0.55 -9.67 -16.73
N SER A 2 -0.21 -9.48 -15.48
CA SER A 2 -0.41 -10.52 -14.45
C SER A 2 -1.77 -10.30 -13.80
N GLN A 3 -2.37 -11.37 -13.29
CA GLN A 3 -3.68 -11.31 -12.63
C GLN A 3 -3.58 -11.91 -11.24
N ILE A 4 -4.25 -11.28 -10.29
CA ILE A 4 -4.49 -11.82 -8.96
C ILE A 4 -5.79 -12.60 -9.04
N GLN A 5 -5.71 -13.92 -8.89
CA GLN A 5 -6.87 -14.81 -8.93
C GLN A 5 -7.24 -15.25 -7.52
N ILE A 6 -8.47 -15.06 -7.16
CA ILE A 6 -9.09 -15.55 -5.92
C ILE A 6 -10.21 -16.51 -6.33
N THR A 7 -10.16 -17.74 -5.85
CA THR A 7 -11.11 -18.79 -6.23
C THR A 7 -11.67 -19.46 -4.99
N ASN A 8 -13.00 -19.44 -4.84
CA ASN A 8 -13.74 -20.08 -3.73
C ASN A 8 -13.24 -19.67 -2.34
N LEU A 9 -12.79 -18.41 -2.19
CA LEU A 9 -12.29 -17.91 -0.90
C LEU A 9 -13.42 -17.92 0.13
N SER A 10 -13.21 -18.69 1.19
CA SER A 10 -14.08 -18.68 2.37
C SER A 10 -13.21 -18.51 3.60
N PHE A 11 -13.48 -17.48 4.38
CA PHE A 11 -12.69 -17.15 5.57
C PHE A 11 -13.56 -16.71 6.72
N ARG A 12 -13.21 -17.19 7.93
CA ARG A 12 -13.72 -16.74 9.23
C ARG A 12 -12.58 -16.70 10.23
N HIS A 13 -12.62 -15.78 11.18
CA HIS A 13 -11.62 -15.78 12.24
C HIS A 13 -11.78 -17.00 13.17
N PRO A 14 -10.69 -17.50 13.73
CA PRO A 14 -10.75 -18.55 14.73
C PRO A 14 -11.72 -18.20 15.87
N GLY A 15 -12.62 -19.13 16.20
CA GLY A 15 -13.63 -18.94 17.25
C GLY A 15 -14.89 -18.17 16.81
N GLN A 16 -14.99 -17.70 15.57
CA GLN A 16 -16.22 -17.09 15.04
C GLN A 16 -17.05 -18.12 14.26
N THR A 17 -18.38 -17.99 14.34
CA THR A 17 -19.34 -18.81 13.58
C THR A 17 -19.57 -18.25 12.18
N ASP A 18 -19.53 -16.93 12.05
CA ASP A 18 -19.89 -16.25 10.82
C ASP A 18 -18.68 -16.08 9.89
N TYR A 19 -18.93 -16.29 8.60
CA TYR A 19 -17.94 -16.06 7.57
C TYR A 19 -17.82 -14.58 7.24
N ILE A 20 -16.60 -14.08 7.16
CA ILE A 20 -16.29 -12.76 6.59
C ILE A 20 -16.36 -12.84 5.06
N PHE A 21 -15.77 -13.89 4.49
CA PHE A 21 -15.87 -14.19 3.06
C PHE A 21 -16.44 -15.60 2.90
N LYS A 22 -17.35 -15.78 1.94
CA LYS A 22 -17.97 -17.08 1.66
C LYS A 22 -18.04 -17.29 0.15
N ASN A 23 -17.28 -18.28 -0.35
CA ASN A 23 -17.23 -18.66 -1.76
C ASN A 23 -16.95 -17.50 -2.71
N VAL A 24 -16.04 -16.58 -2.34
CA VAL A 24 -15.70 -15.42 -3.16
C VAL A 24 -14.80 -15.84 -4.31
N ASN A 25 -15.20 -15.44 -5.52
CA ASN A 25 -14.40 -15.58 -6.73
C ASN A 25 -14.15 -14.20 -7.31
N LEU A 26 -12.89 -13.85 -7.55
CA LEU A 26 -12.49 -12.53 -7.99
C LEU A 26 -11.20 -12.62 -8.82
N THR A 27 -11.15 -11.86 -9.91
CA THR A 27 -9.93 -11.69 -10.71
C THR A 27 -9.63 -10.19 -10.79
N LEU A 28 -8.43 -9.80 -10.40
CA LEU A 28 -7.95 -8.42 -10.43
C LEU A 28 -6.76 -8.34 -11.37
N ASP A 29 -6.70 -7.28 -12.17
CA ASP A 29 -5.53 -6.99 -13.00
C ASP A 29 -4.49 -6.23 -12.18
N THR A 30 -3.21 -6.63 -12.31
CA THR A 30 -2.11 -5.97 -11.59
C THR A 30 -1.78 -4.56 -12.08
N ASP A 31 -2.36 -4.09 -13.16
CA ASP A 31 -2.23 -2.71 -13.63
C ASP A 31 -3.28 -1.76 -13.03
N TRP A 32 -4.33 -2.30 -12.38
CA TRP A 32 -5.41 -1.48 -11.82
C TRP A 32 -4.97 -0.71 -10.58
N LYS A 33 -5.53 0.48 -10.44
CA LYS A 33 -5.57 1.26 -9.21
C LYS A 33 -6.91 0.98 -8.54
N LEU A 34 -6.93 -0.03 -7.68
CA LEU A 34 -8.16 -0.55 -7.09
C LEU A 34 -8.47 0.09 -5.74
N GLY A 35 -9.58 0.79 -5.63
CA GLY A 35 -10.11 1.25 -4.35
C GLY A 35 -10.88 0.13 -3.64
N LEU A 36 -10.46 -0.25 -2.44
CA LEU A 36 -11.18 -1.21 -1.61
C LEU A 36 -12.04 -0.47 -0.59
N ILE A 37 -13.35 -0.50 -0.77
CA ILE A 37 -14.31 0.23 0.05
C ILE A 37 -15.29 -0.71 0.76
N GLY A 38 -15.83 -0.25 1.87
CA GLY A 38 -16.81 -1.01 2.67
C GLY A 38 -16.95 -0.41 4.07
N ARG A 39 -17.94 -0.88 4.82
CA ARG A 39 -18.16 -0.44 6.20
C ARG A 39 -16.99 -0.86 7.10
N ASN A 40 -16.85 -0.21 8.26
CA ASN A 40 -15.91 -0.68 9.28
C ASN A 40 -16.32 -2.10 9.72
N GLY A 41 -15.34 -2.99 9.78
CA GLY A 41 -15.56 -4.40 10.08
C GLY A 41 -16.04 -5.26 8.91
N SER A 42 -16.18 -4.73 7.67
CA SER A 42 -16.59 -5.54 6.51
C SER A 42 -15.54 -6.54 6.02
N GLY A 43 -14.29 -6.45 6.52
CA GLY A 43 -13.23 -7.38 6.13
C GLY A 43 -12.15 -6.79 5.22
N LYS A 44 -12.08 -5.46 5.03
CA LYS A 44 -11.04 -4.82 4.18
C LYS A 44 -9.63 -5.24 4.59
N THR A 45 -9.25 -4.98 5.84
CA THR A 45 -7.93 -5.38 6.36
C THR A 45 -7.75 -6.91 6.37
N THR A 46 -8.83 -7.67 6.58
CA THR A 46 -8.79 -9.14 6.50
C THR A 46 -8.46 -9.60 5.08
N LEU A 47 -9.05 -8.99 4.05
CA LEU A 47 -8.70 -9.30 2.66
C LEU A 47 -7.23 -8.99 2.37
N LEU A 48 -6.72 -7.83 2.81
CA LEU A 48 -5.31 -7.48 2.63
C LEU A 48 -4.38 -8.49 3.30
N LYS A 49 -4.70 -8.92 4.53
CA LYS A 49 -3.93 -9.94 5.27
C LYS A 49 -3.97 -11.33 4.63
N LEU A 50 -5.10 -11.70 4.02
CA LEU A 50 -5.20 -12.92 3.23
C LEU A 50 -4.34 -12.86 1.97
N LEU A 51 -4.30 -11.71 1.27
CA LEU A 51 -3.42 -11.50 0.11
C LEU A 51 -1.94 -11.59 0.50
N LEU A 52 -1.57 -11.04 1.66
CA LEU A 52 -0.20 -11.13 2.21
C LEU A 52 0.19 -12.54 2.65
N GLY A 53 -0.80 -13.44 2.83
CA GLY A 53 -0.56 -14.77 3.37
C GLY A 53 -0.40 -14.82 4.88
N GLU A 54 -0.74 -13.74 5.61
CA GLU A 54 -0.78 -13.73 7.08
C GLU A 54 -1.90 -14.61 7.64
N TYR A 55 -2.96 -14.77 6.85
CA TYR A 55 -4.04 -15.73 7.14
C TYR A 55 -4.08 -16.84 6.09
N GLU A 56 -4.38 -18.06 6.52
CA GLU A 56 -4.52 -19.19 5.61
C GLU A 56 -5.77 -19.02 4.72
N SER A 57 -5.56 -19.06 3.41
CA SER A 57 -6.61 -18.94 2.39
C SER A 57 -7.01 -20.26 1.76
N ASN A 58 -6.53 -21.41 2.27
CA ASN A 58 -6.74 -22.75 1.71
C ASN A 58 -6.43 -22.83 0.19
N ASN A 59 -5.35 -22.17 -0.23
CA ASN A 59 -4.92 -22.04 -1.63
C ASN A 59 -5.94 -21.30 -2.53
N ALA A 60 -6.87 -20.54 -1.96
CA ALA A 60 -7.84 -19.76 -2.73
C ALA A 60 -7.21 -18.60 -3.48
N ILE A 61 -6.00 -18.17 -3.11
CA ILE A 61 -5.29 -17.02 -3.70
C ILE A 61 -4.11 -17.55 -4.52
N GLY A 62 -4.04 -17.16 -5.78
CA GLY A 62 -2.94 -17.51 -6.67
C GLY A 62 -1.60 -16.91 -6.20
N LYS A 63 -0.51 -17.69 -6.30
CA LYS A 63 0.85 -17.31 -5.82
C LYS A 63 1.73 -16.65 -6.89
N ASN A 64 1.14 -16.15 -7.95
CA ASN A 64 1.86 -15.57 -9.09
C ASN A 64 2.17 -14.07 -8.93
N VAL A 65 1.74 -13.46 -7.83
CA VAL A 65 1.97 -12.05 -7.49
C VAL A 65 2.50 -11.98 -6.06
N GLU A 66 3.57 -11.23 -5.87
CA GLU A 66 4.09 -10.93 -4.54
C GLU A 66 3.54 -9.59 -4.06
N PHE A 67 3.10 -9.58 -2.81
CA PHE A 67 2.47 -8.40 -2.21
C PHE A 67 3.42 -7.69 -1.25
N GLU A 68 3.27 -6.37 -1.16
CA GLU A 68 3.90 -5.53 -0.15
C GLU A 68 2.84 -4.70 0.54
N TYR A 69 2.87 -4.66 1.87
CA TYR A 69 1.89 -3.92 2.67
C TYR A 69 2.45 -2.56 3.09
N PHE A 70 1.63 -1.56 3.00
CA PHE A 70 1.89 -0.22 3.51
C PHE A 70 0.73 0.21 4.42
N PRO A 71 0.98 0.79 5.61
CA PRO A 71 2.27 1.18 6.16
C PRO A 71 3.06 0.02 6.76
N PHE A 72 4.38 0.13 6.73
CA PHE A 72 5.28 -0.79 7.44
C PHE A 72 6.09 -0.04 8.51
N GLU A 73 6.46 -0.74 9.57
CA GLU A 73 7.17 -0.16 10.70
C GLU A 73 8.67 -0.03 10.42
N ILE A 74 9.24 1.08 10.86
CA ILE A 74 10.69 1.31 10.88
C ILE A 74 11.19 1.00 12.28
N LYS A 75 12.16 0.09 12.39
CA LYS A 75 12.68 -0.38 13.66
C LYS A 75 13.49 0.68 14.40
N ASP A 76 14.26 1.47 13.68
CA ASP A 76 15.08 2.56 14.21
C ASP A 76 14.79 3.81 13.37
N GLU A 77 14.17 4.79 13.99
CA GLU A 77 13.89 6.08 13.36
C GLU A 77 15.02 7.11 13.55
N ASP A 78 16.03 6.80 14.36
CA ASP A 78 17.13 7.73 14.66
C ASP A 78 18.30 7.67 13.65
N VAL A 79 18.12 6.91 12.59
CA VAL A 79 19.07 6.83 11.46
C VAL A 79 18.74 7.87 10.38
N MET A 80 19.69 8.09 9.46
CA MET A 80 19.43 8.96 8.31
C MET A 80 18.34 8.39 7.41
N THR A 81 17.52 9.26 6.85
CA THR A 81 16.40 8.85 6.00
C THR A 81 16.87 8.03 4.80
N MET A 82 18.05 8.36 4.24
CA MET A 82 18.62 7.59 3.13
C MET A 82 19.01 6.17 3.55
N ASP A 83 19.51 5.97 4.77
CA ASP A 83 19.88 4.63 5.28
C ASP A 83 18.65 3.72 5.36
N ILE A 84 17.48 4.27 5.72
CA ILE A 84 16.21 3.54 5.68
C ILE A 84 15.88 3.08 4.27
N ALA A 85 16.11 3.92 3.25
CA ALA A 85 15.88 3.51 1.87
C ALA A 85 16.78 2.33 1.46
N TYR A 86 18.05 2.34 1.88
CA TYR A 86 18.98 1.22 1.64
C TYR A 86 18.54 -0.07 2.35
N ASP A 87 18.05 0.04 3.58
CA ASP A 87 17.56 -1.11 4.34
C ASP A 87 16.31 -1.74 3.73
N ILE A 88 15.43 -0.90 3.16
CA ILE A 88 14.14 -1.35 2.60
C ILE A 88 14.30 -1.91 1.19
N ILE A 89 15.19 -1.31 0.38
CA ILE A 89 15.27 -1.57 -1.06
C ILE A 89 16.60 -2.25 -1.38
N PRO A 90 16.61 -3.57 -1.68
CA PRO A 90 17.83 -4.25 -2.10
C PRO A 90 18.39 -3.64 -3.40
N ASN A 91 19.70 -3.45 -3.45
CA ASN A 91 20.41 -2.90 -4.62
C ASN A 91 19.86 -1.53 -5.09
N LEU A 92 19.53 -0.66 -4.13
CA LEU A 92 18.98 0.66 -4.40
C LEU A 92 19.92 1.49 -5.28
N GLU A 93 19.39 1.99 -6.38
CA GLU A 93 20.00 3.03 -7.20
C GLU A 93 19.48 4.40 -6.71
N GLU A 94 20.35 5.20 -6.09
CA GLU A 94 19.96 6.48 -5.45
C GLU A 94 19.16 7.41 -6.36
N TRP A 95 19.52 7.50 -7.64
CA TRP A 95 18.81 8.37 -8.58
C TRP A 95 17.30 8.04 -8.70
N LYS A 96 16.91 6.80 -8.43
CA LYS A 96 15.48 6.40 -8.40
C LYS A 96 14.77 7.11 -7.24
N VAL A 97 15.40 7.21 -6.07
CA VAL A 97 14.84 7.94 -4.92
C VAL A 97 14.68 9.42 -5.25
N PHE A 98 15.72 10.06 -5.78
CA PHE A 98 15.66 11.47 -6.18
C PHE A 98 14.55 11.73 -7.22
N LYS A 99 14.39 10.84 -8.19
CA LYS A 99 13.32 10.92 -9.17
C LYS A 99 11.93 10.87 -8.52
N GLU A 100 11.72 9.93 -7.59
CA GLU A 100 10.46 9.78 -6.88
C GLU A 100 10.17 10.97 -5.95
N LEU A 101 11.19 11.50 -5.26
CA LEU A 101 11.06 12.73 -4.45
C LEU A 101 10.58 13.91 -5.30
N ASN A 102 11.14 14.10 -6.48
CA ASN A 102 10.67 15.13 -7.42
C ASN A 102 9.21 14.89 -7.85
N LEU A 103 8.81 13.64 -8.11
CA LEU A 103 7.44 13.30 -8.50
C LEU A 103 6.43 13.59 -7.41
N ILE A 104 6.80 13.40 -6.12
CA ILE A 104 5.95 13.66 -4.95
C ILE A 104 6.14 15.07 -4.38
N GLN A 105 6.94 15.90 -5.04
CA GLN A 105 7.23 17.29 -4.65
C GLN A 105 7.80 17.41 -3.23
N MET A 106 8.77 16.56 -2.92
CA MET A 106 9.54 16.61 -1.68
C MET A 106 10.97 17.06 -1.95
N ASP A 107 11.52 17.88 -1.04
CA ASP A 107 12.91 18.29 -1.11
C ASP A 107 13.83 17.10 -0.79
N ALA A 108 14.95 17.03 -1.51
CA ALA A 108 15.93 15.95 -1.33
C ALA A 108 16.75 16.11 -0.04
N ASP A 109 16.71 17.27 0.62
CA ASP A 109 17.38 17.51 1.90
C ASP A 109 16.93 16.54 3.00
N ILE A 110 15.69 16.03 2.89
CA ILE A 110 15.17 15.04 3.85
C ILE A 110 16.04 13.78 3.95
N LEU A 111 16.71 13.40 2.85
CA LEU A 111 17.56 12.21 2.82
C LEU A 111 18.75 12.30 3.78
N TYR A 112 19.20 13.52 4.06
CA TYR A 112 20.32 13.84 4.93
C TYR A 112 19.89 14.26 6.33
N ARG A 113 18.62 14.05 6.67
CA ARG A 113 18.06 14.27 8.01
C ARG A 113 17.71 12.94 8.65
N LYS A 114 17.70 12.91 10.00
CA LYS A 114 17.17 11.76 10.73
C LYS A 114 15.69 11.56 10.39
N PHE A 115 15.28 10.33 10.18
CA PHE A 115 13.88 10.01 9.87
C PHE A 115 12.94 10.43 11.01
N SER A 116 13.40 10.33 12.28
CA SER A 116 12.64 10.80 13.44
C SER A 116 12.31 12.29 13.39
N SER A 117 13.12 13.11 12.68
CA SER A 117 12.92 14.56 12.53
C SER A 117 11.93 14.95 11.46
N LEU A 118 11.48 14.01 10.62
CA LEU A 118 10.52 14.27 9.56
C LEU A 118 9.12 14.46 10.13
N SER A 119 8.33 15.32 9.49
CA SER A 119 6.90 15.43 9.77
C SER A 119 6.17 14.13 9.40
N GLY A 120 4.98 13.90 9.97
CA GLY A 120 4.17 12.73 9.65
C GLY A 120 3.89 12.60 8.14
N GLY A 121 3.59 13.70 7.47
CA GLY A 121 3.37 13.71 6.02
C GLY A 121 4.64 13.40 5.21
N GLU A 122 5.81 13.87 5.62
CA GLU A 122 7.10 13.53 5.01
C GLU A 122 7.42 12.05 5.19
N LYS A 123 7.22 11.51 6.40
CA LYS A 123 7.43 10.07 6.68
C LYS A 123 6.56 9.20 5.78
N VAL A 124 5.26 9.45 5.73
CA VAL A 124 4.32 8.70 4.89
C VAL A 124 4.73 8.75 3.42
N LYS A 125 5.01 9.94 2.89
CA LYS A 125 5.41 10.12 1.49
C LYS A 125 6.71 9.38 1.17
N PHE A 126 7.72 9.49 2.04
CA PHE A 126 9.01 8.83 1.86
C PHE A 126 8.88 7.29 1.90
N LEU A 127 8.18 6.74 2.89
CA LEU A 127 7.97 5.30 2.98
C LEU A 127 7.16 4.76 1.79
N LEU A 128 6.21 5.54 1.27
CA LEU A 128 5.46 5.14 0.08
C LEU A 128 6.35 5.14 -1.18
N ILE A 129 7.29 6.09 -1.30
CA ILE A 129 8.34 6.05 -2.34
C ILE A 129 9.12 4.74 -2.24
N CYS A 130 9.61 4.40 -1.05
CA CYS A 130 10.34 3.15 -0.84
C CYS A 130 9.52 1.92 -1.22
N ALA A 131 8.23 1.90 -0.88
CA ALA A 131 7.34 0.81 -1.25
C ALA A 131 7.21 0.67 -2.78
N PHE A 132 7.04 1.77 -3.52
CA PHE A 132 6.94 1.75 -4.99
C PHE A 132 8.26 1.44 -5.70
N LEU A 133 9.39 1.64 -5.04
CA LEU A 133 10.71 1.30 -5.58
C LEU A 133 11.09 -0.17 -5.39
N LYS A 134 10.36 -0.93 -4.56
CA LYS A 134 10.53 -2.38 -4.47
C LYS A 134 10.05 -3.02 -5.78
N GLU A 135 10.96 -3.69 -6.45
CA GLU A 135 10.66 -4.33 -7.72
C GLU A 135 9.80 -5.59 -7.53
N ASN A 136 8.94 -5.87 -8.51
CA ASN A 136 8.08 -7.06 -8.57
C ASN A 136 7.09 -7.22 -7.40
N LYS A 137 6.73 -6.14 -6.73
CA LYS A 137 5.74 -6.14 -5.66
C LYS A 137 4.46 -5.41 -6.08
N PHE A 138 3.32 -6.00 -5.73
CA PHE A 138 2.02 -5.34 -5.85
C PHE A 138 1.64 -4.72 -4.50
N LEU A 139 1.40 -3.42 -4.47
CA LEU A 139 1.21 -2.72 -3.20
C LEU A 139 -0.21 -2.84 -2.67
N LEU A 140 -0.30 -3.10 -1.37
CA LEU A 140 -1.52 -3.04 -0.57
C LEU A 140 -1.39 -1.82 0.37
N ILE A 141 -2.05 -0.72 0.02
CA ILE A 141 -1.94 0.57 0.70
C ILE A 141 -3.15 0.75 1.61
N ASP A 142 -2.93 0.70 2.93
CA ASP A 142 -3.99 0.80 3.92
C ASP A 142 -3.92 2.15 4.65
N GLU A 143 -4.92 3.00 4.44
CA GLU A 143 -5.11 4.29 5.09
C GLU A 143 -3.88 5.25 5.07
N PRO A 144 -3.28 5.54 3.90
CA PRO A 144 -2.06 6.33 3.83
C PRO A 144 -2.27 7.82 4.18
N THR A 145 -3.52 8.25 4.27
CA THR A 145 -3.89 9.65 4.57
C THR A 145 -4.20 9.92 6.03
N ASN A 146 -4.11 8.90 6.90
CA ASN A 146 -4.32 9.09 8.32
C ASN A 146 -3.21 9.96 8.93
N HIS A 147 -3.63 10.94 9.73
CA HIS A 147 -2.74 11.81 10.51
C HIS A 147 -1.80 12.70 9.67
N ILE A 148 -2.10 12.95 8.40
CA ILE A 148 -1.36 13.91 7.57
C ILE A 148 -2.21 15.13 7.21
N ASP A 149 -1.54 16.26 6.96
CA ASP A 149 -2.18 17.52 6.61
C ASP A 149 -2.75 17.50 5.18
N GLU A 150 -3.66 18.46 4.89
CA GLU A 150 -4.36 18.49 3.60
C GLU A 150 -3.41 18.69 2.41
N LYS A 151 -2.36 19.50 2.56
CA LYS A 151 -1.36 19.72 1.51
C LYS A 151 -0.60 18.43 1.18
N SER A 152 -0.25 17.67 2.21
CA SER A 152 0.39 16.35 2.05
C SER A 152 -0.54 15.35 1.36
N LYS A 153 -1.85 15.37 1.67
CA LYS A 153 -2.86 14.54 0.99
C LYS A 153 -2.96 14.86 -0.50
N GLU A 154 -3.01 16.15 -0.87
CA GLU A 154 -3.07 16.56 -2.28
C GLU A 154 -1.84 16.12 -3.07
N THR A 155 -0.67 16.27 -2.47
CA THR A 155 0.59 15.84 -3.08
C THR A 155 0.64 14.32 -3.24
N LEU A 156 0.19 13.59 -2.22
CA LEU A 156 0.08 12.14 -2.24
C LEU A 156 -0.90 11.64 -3.32
N SER A 157 -2.08 12.26 -3.41
CA SER A 157 -3.06 11.98 -4.46
C SER A 157 -2.47 12.16 -5.85
N SER A 158 -1.80 13.30 -6.08
CA SER A 158 -1.13 13.62 -7.35
C SER A 158 -0.02 12.61 -7.71
N TYR A 159 0.69 12.10 -6.71
CA TYR A 159 1.70 11.07 -6.86
C TYR A 159 1.09 9.72 -7.23
N LEU A 160 0.09 9.25 -6.47
CA LEU A 160 -0.59 7.97 -6.69
C LEU A 160 -1.27 7.91 -8.06
N LYS A 161 -1.81 9.02 -8.56
CA LYS A 161 -2.36 9.10 -9.93
C LYS A 161 -1.35 8.68 -11.01
N LYS A 162 -0.07 8.92 -10.80
CA LYS A 162 1.02 8.60 -11.75
C LYS A 162 1.51 7.15 -11.62
N LYS A 163 1.08 6.43 -10.57
CA LYS A 163 1.45 5.03 -10.32
C LYS A 163 0.42 4.07 -10.89
N LYS A 164 0.79 2.80 -10.96
CA LYS A 164 -0.06 1.69 -11.40
C LYS A 164 0.09 0.52 -10.44
N GLY A 165 -0.91 -0.34 -10.43
CA GLY A 165 -0.81 -1.63 -9.79
C GLY A 165 -0.78 -1.55 -8.26
N PHE A 166 -1.92 -1.19 -7.64
CA PHE A 166 -2.06 -1.22 -6.19
C PHE A 166 -3.53 -1.34 -5.76
N ILE A 167 -3.72 -1.80 -4.54
CA ILE A 167 -5.00 -1.68 -3.82
C ILE A 167 -4.87 -0.55 -2.81
N LEU A 168 -5.83 0.37 -2.81
CA LEU A 168 -5.93 1.49 -1.87
C LEU A 168 -7.16 1.34 -0.99
N VAL A 169 -6.95 1.22 0.31
CA VAL A 169 -8.00 1.38 1.34
C VAL A 169 -7.89 2.80 1.88
N SER A 170 -8.98 3.55 1.83
CA SER A 170 -9.05 4.87 2.46
C SER A 170 -10.48 5.22 2.84
N HIS A 171 -10.63 5.99 3.91
CA HIS A 171 -11.87 6.66 4.29
C HIS A 171 -12.01 8.03 3.61
N ASP A 172 -10.94 8.55 3.01
CA ASP A 172 -10.94 9.81 2.29
C ASP A 172 -11.51 9.61 0.88
N ARG A 173 -12.77 10.01 0.71
CA ARG A 173 -13.48 9.90 -0.58
C ARG A 173 -12.84 10.74 -1.68
N LYS A 174 -12.21 11.86 -1.33
CA LYS A 174 -11.53 12.73 -2.31
C LYS A 174 -10.39 11.98 -2.97
N ILE A 175 -9.50 11.37 -2.16
CA ILE A 175 -8.38 10.61 -2.71
C ILE A 175 -8.84 9.39 -3.51
N LEU A 176 -9.86 8.66 -3.04
CA LEU A 176 -10.40 7.53 -3.79
C LEU A 176 -10.90 7.98 -5.18
N ASN A 177 -11.77 8.98 -5.22
CA ASN A 177 -12.34 9.48 -6.49
C ASN A 177 -11.28 10.01 -7.45
N GLU A 178 -10.19 10.56 -6.93
CA GLU A 178 -9.15 11.15 -7.75
C GLU A 178 -8.11 10.14 -8.26
N VAL A 179 -7.87 9.06 -7.52
CA VAL A 179 -6.73 8.18 -7.73
C VAL A 179 -7.12 6.86 -8.38
N VAL A 180 -8.22 6.23 -7.93
CA VAL A 180 -8.55 4.87 -8.35
C VAL A 180 -9.34 4.84 -9.65
N ASP A 181 -9.12 3.81 -10.44
CA ASP A 181 -9.84 3.55 -11.70
C ASP A 181 -10.84 2.41 -11.58
N HIS A 182 -10.74 1.58 -10.53
CA HIS A 182 -11.66 0.49 -10.23
C HIS A 182 -12.01 0.49 -8.74
N ILE A 183 -13.20 0.01 -8.41
CA ILE A 183 -13.67 -0.09 -7.02
C ILE A 183 -14.12 -1.51 -6.74
N LEU A 184 -13.63 -2.07 -5.65
CA LEU A 184 -14.13 -3.29 -5.04
C LEU A 184 -14.87 -2.93 -3.74
N TYR A 185 -16.14 -3.29 -3.68
CA TYR A 185 -16.97 -3.08 -2.50
C TYR A 185 -17.14 -4.40 -1.73
N ILE A 186 -16.87 -4.37 -0.40
CA ILE A 186 -17.04 -5.52 0.50
C ILE A 186 -17.81 -5.17 1.78
#